data_e1316fc0e50a1da08a889bffd459cd11
#
_entry.id   e1316fc0e50a1da08a889bffd459cd11
#
_cell.length_a   1.000
_cell.length_b   1.000
_cell.length_c   1.000
_cell.angle_alpha   90.00
_cell.angle_beta   90.00
_cell.angle_gamma   90.00
#
_symmetry.space_group_name_H-M   'P 1'
#
loop_
_entity.id
_entity.type
_entity.pdbx_description
1 polymer ?
#
loop_
_entity_poly.entity_id
_entity_poly.type
_entity_poly.pdbx_seq_one_letter_code
_entity_poly.pdbx_strand_id
1 'polypeptide(L)'
;MNRTGARGLGLGASCAATLVSIALLLPSFAFAQDARQIMAEAQKRTDATSQHYEGLLQVIDARGKITDKRWVYDRMGSHGRSKSVLTFVQPAEVKGVALLVINYPDRASDQWMWTPAIQRERRIAMQDRSTRFFGTDFSFEDLEERDTEQYDYAMVGDDTIEGVACWKVESKPRKTKSSQYTSSIVWVRKDNYAFQRVENFVQGAIARRLKYSRIENVQGIWTGRVLEMADLRRNSRTVLTFEKLEYNVPMKDENFTLQALRRNQ
;
A
#
# COMPACT_ATOMS: atom_id res chain seq x y z
N MET A 1 -94.81 24.10 29.75
CA MET A 1 -95.09 24.00 28.28
C MET A 1 -93.82 23.65 27.57
N ASN A 2 -93.84 22.45 27.01
CA ASN A 2 -93.20 21.95 25.77
C ASN A 2 -91.77 22.33 25.52
N ARG A 3 -90.93 21.48 25.17
CA ARG A 3 -90.76 20.18 24.48
C ARG A 3 -89.29 20.04 24.09
N THR A 4 -88.70 18.90 24.42
CA THR A 4 -88.04 17.98 23.50
C THR A 4 -86.99 18.55 22.59
N GLY A 5 -85.75 17.99 22.55
CA GLY A 5 -85.33 16.74 22.01
C GLY A 5 -83.83 16.62 21.90
N ALA A 6 -83.39 15.48 22.24
CA ALA A 6 -82.79 14.42 21.47
C ALA A 6 -81.32 14.60 21.04
N ARG A 7 -80.52 13.82 21.66
CA ARG A 7 -79.59 12.73 21.16
C ARG A 7 -78.70 13.01 19.98
N GLY A 8 -77.42 12.76 20.19
CA GLY A 8 -76.42 12.49 19.17
C GLY A 8 -75.08 11.99 19.77
N LEU A 9 -75.00 10.67 19.92
CA LEU A 9 -73.72 10.01 20.17
C LEU A 9 -72.89 10.04 18.89
N GLY A 10 -71.63 10.47 19.01
CA GLY A 10 -70.62 10.32 17.97
C GLY A 10 -69.35 9.78 18.57
N LEU A 11 -69.19 8.46 18.51
CA LEU A 11 -67.89 7.83 18.77
C LEU A 11 -66.97 8.11 17.61
N GLY A 12 -65.96 8.92 17.84
CA GLY A 12 -64.81 9.08 16.94
C GLY A 12 -63.63 8.24 17.42
N ALA A 13 -63.45 7.09 16.82
CA ALA A 13 -62.25 6.26 17.04
C ALA A 13 -61.08 6.94 16.35
N SER A 14 -60.14 7.47 17.14
CA SER A 14 -58.82 7.90 16.65
C SER A 14 -57.93 6.69 16.48
N CYS A 15 -57.74 6.23 15.27
CA CYS A 15 -56.65 5.35 14.90
C CYS A 15 -55.34 6.15 14.91
N ALA A 16 -54.55 6.02 15.97
CA ALA A 16 -53.18 6.48 15.96
C ALA A 16 -52.32 5.47 15.14
N ALA A 17 -52.03 5.85 13.91
CA ALA A 17 -51.10 5.12 13.08
C ALA A 17 -49.66 5.35 13.62
N THR A 18 -49.11 4.36 14.30
CA THR A 18 -47.72 4.36 14.71
C THR A 18 -46.87 4.04 13.48
N LEU A 19 -46.37 5.09 12.82
CA LEU A 19 -45.34 4.97 11.80
C LEU A 19 -43.99 4.60 12.50
N VAL A 20 -43.69 3.33 12.52
CA VAL A 20 -42.35 2.83 12.87
C VAL A 20 -41.41 3.19 11.74
N SER A 21 -40.58 4.19 11.98
CA SER A 21 -39.50 4.57 11.07
C SER A 21 -38.43 3.49 11.09
N ILE A 22 -38.51 2.56 10.13
CA ILE A 22 -37.40 1.68 9.77
C ILE A 22 -36.56 2.45 8.75
N ALA A 23 -35.64 3.22 9.23
CA ALA A 23 -34.64 3.85 8.37
C ALA A 23 -33.27 3.78 9.05
N LEU A 24 -32.26 3.48 8.26
CA LEU A 24 -30.84 3.71 8.52
C LEU A 24 -29.98 2.56 9.08
N LEU A 25 -29.89 1.46 8.31
CA LEU A 25 -28.74 0.54 8.46
C LEU A 25 -28.06 0.20 7.11
N LEU A 26 -28.34 0.91 6.03
CA LEU A 26 -27.82 0.58 4.70
C LEU A 26 -26.54 1.29 4.23
N PRO A 27 -26.03 2.42 4.81
CA PRO A 27 -24.89 3.10 4.21
C PRO A 27 -23.54 2.41 4.44
N SER A 28 -23.37 1.66 5.53
CA SER A 28 -22.05 1.11 5.89
C SER A 28 -21.55 0.01 4.94
N PHE A 29 -22.42 -0.81 4.40
CA PHE A 29 -22.03 -1.87 3.47
C PHE A 29 -21.67 -1.34 2.08
N ALA A 30 -22.38 -0.33 1.60
CA ALA A 30 -22.08 0.29 0.32
C ALA A 30 -20.72 0.98 0.32
N PHE A 31 -20.38 1.71 1.39
CA PHE A 31 -19.06 2.35 1.54
C PHE A 31 -17.91 1.33 1.63
N ALA A 32 -18.11 0.19 2.29
CA ALA A 32 -17.08 -0.85 2.37
C ALA A 32 -16.85 -1.52 1.01
N GLN A 33 -17.89 -1.75 0.24
CA GLN A 33 -17.79 -2.31 -1.11
C GLN A 33 -17.08 -1.35 -2.07
N ASP A 34 -17.41 -0.07 -2.02
CA ASP A 34 -16.77 0.97 -2.83
C ASP A 34 -15.27 1.08 -2.52
N ALA A 35 -14.87 1.05 -1.25
CA ALA A 35 -13.47 1.09 -0.85
C ALA A 35 -12.68 -0.10 -1.41
N ARG A 36 -13.25 -1.31 -1.36
CA ARG A 36 -12.63 -2.50 -1.93
C ARG A 36 -12.53 -2.41 -3.45
N GLN A 37 -13.56 -1.90 -4.12
CA GLN A 37 -13.56 -1.72 -5.57
C GLN A 37 -12.51 -0.70 -6.01
N ILE A 38 -12.38 0.43 -5.30
CA ILE A 38 -11.35 1.45 -5.56
C ILE A 38 -9.95 0.83 -5.45
N MET A 39 -9.69 0.07 -4.39
CA MET A 39 -8.37 -0.55 -4.17
C MET A 39 -8.09 -1.66 -5.21
N ALA A 40 -9.09 -2.45 -5.57
CA ALA A 40 -8.96 -3.48 -6.61
C ALA A 40 -8.70 -2.86 -8.00
N GLU A 41 -9.39 -1.76 -8.33
CA GLU A 41 -9.15 -1.03 -9.59
C GLU A 41 -7.77 -0.38 -9.59
N ALA A 42 -7.33 0.23 -8.48
CA ALA A 42 -5.98 0.77 -8.34
C ALA A 42 -4.92 -0.31 -8.56
N GLN A 43 -5.10 -1.50 -7.96
CA GLN A 43 -4.22 -2.64 -8.16
C GLN A 43 -4.21 -3.08 -9.64
N LYS A 44 -5.38 -3.30 -10.23
CA LYS A 44 -5.51 -3.74 -11.64
C LYS A 44 -4.81 -2.81 -12.62
N ARG A 45 -4.84 -1.49 -12.38
CA ARG A 45 -4.19 -0.49 -13.24
C ARG A 45 -2.66 -0.48 -13.14
N THR A 46 -2.10 -1.19 -12.17
CA THR A 46 -0.65 -1.38 -12.00
C THR A 46 -0.18 -2.78 -12.41
N ASP A 47 -1.07 -3.61 -12.98
CA ASP A 47 -0.70 -4.92 -13.49
C ASP A 47 0.30 -4.80 -14.64
N ALA A 48 1.39 -5.56 -14.50
CA ALA A 48 2.42 -5.67 -15.51
C ALA A 48 3.05 -7.06 -15.43
N THR A 49 3.40 -7.64 -16.57
CA THR A 49 4.11 -8.94 -16.63
C THR A 49 5.48 -8.85 -15.99
N SER A 50 6.09 -7.66 -16.02
CA SER A 50 7.38 -7.37 -15.41
C SER A 50 7.56 -5.87 -15.18
N GLN A 51 8.53 -5.52 -14.34
CA GLN A 51 8.97 -4.16 -14.09
C GLN A 51 10.48 -4.12 -13.90
N HIS A 52 11.13 -3.19 -14.55
CA HIS A 52 12.54 -2.86 -14.34
C HIS A 52 12.68 -1.40 -13.98
N TYR A 53 13.49 -1.08 -12.97
CA TYR A 53 13.91 0.29 -12.73
C TYR A 53 15.31 0.39 -12.16
N GLU A 54 15.97 1.51 -12.48
CA GLU A 54 17.19 1.99 -11.84
C GLU A 54 16.84 3.21 -11.00
N GLY A 55 17.24 3.22 -9.73
CA GLY A 55 16.83 4.26 -8.79
C GLY A 55 17.96 4.82 -7.95
N LEU A 56 17.89 6.15 -7.74
CA LEU A 56 18.66 6.87 -6.73
C LEU A 56 17.87 6.90 -5.43
N LEU A 57 18.47 6.41 -4.34
CA LEU A 57 17.96 6.56 -2.98
C LEU A 57 18.79 7.60 -2.24
N GLN A 58 18.14 8.60 -1.70
CA GLN A 58 18.72 9.58 -0.81
C GLN A 58 18.17 9.37 0.60
N VAL A 59 19.01 8.89 1.51
CA VAL A 59 18.65 8.73 2.92
C VAL A 59 19.02 10.01 3.64
N ILE A 60 18.05 10.69 4.21
CA ILE A 60 18.21 11.95 4.95
C ILE A 60 17.94 11.64 6.43
N ASP A 61 18.96 11.71 7.26
CA ASP A 61 18.84 11.46 8.70
C ASP A 61 18.21 12.65 9.46
N ALA A 62 17.98 12.47 10.77
CA ALA A 62 17.39 13.51 11.62
C ALA A 62 18.24 14.80 11.73
N ARG A 63 19.51 14.75 11.35
CA ARG A 63 20.43 15.90 11.33
C ARG A 63 20.52 16.54 9.95
N GLY A 64 19.78 16.02 8.96
CA GLY A 64 19.84 16.49 7.58
C GLY A 64 21.01 15.96 6.76
N LYS A 65 21.82 15.03 7.30
CA LYS A 65 22.89 14.37 6.53
C LYS A 65 22.27 13.51 5.45
N ILE A 66 22.73 13.69 4.21
CA ILE A 66 22.28 12.92 3.04
C ILE A 66 23.32 11.83 2.74
N THR A 67 22.81 10.63 2.48
CA THR A 67 23.61 9.49 2.01
C THR A 67 22.95 8.92 0.78
N ASP A 68 23.66 8.93 -0.34
CA ASP A 68 23.17 8.43 -1.61
C ASP A 68 23.45 6.93 -1.76
N LYS A 69 22.50 6.22 -2.33
CA LYS A 69 22.61 4.82 -2.76
C LYS A 69 21.95 4.67 -4.11
N ARG A 70 22.42 3.70 -4.88
CA ARG A 70 21.77 3.34 -6.14
C ARG A 70 21.43 1.87 -6.14
N TRP A 71 20.26 1.54 -6.64
CA TRP A 71 19.83 0.17 -6.82
C TRP A 71 19.21 -0.07 -8.19
N VAL A 72 19.22 -1.33 -8.58
CA VAL A 72 18.44 -1.86 -9.70
C VAL A 72 17.38 -2.77 -9.12
N TYR A 73 16.19 -2.69 -9.65
CA TYR A 73 15.07 -3.53 -9.27
C TYR A 73 14.43 -4.18 -10.49
N ASP A 74 14.30 -5.48 -10.42
CA ASP A 74 13.61 -6.31 -11.39
C ASP A 74 12.46 -7.06 -10.71
N ARG A 75 11.29 -7.08 -11.35
CA ARG A 75 10.13 -7.85 -10.91
C ARG A 75 9.51 -8.57 -12.10
N MET A 76 9.16 -9.82 -11.91
CA MET A 76 8.36 -10.63 -12.82
C MET A 76 7.05 -11.04 -12.13
N GLY A 77 5.92 -10.96 -12.85
CA GLY A 77 4.58 -11.11 -12.29
C GLY A 77 4.09 -9.88 -11.53
N SER A 78 2.90 -9.96 -10.97
CA SER A 78 2.24 -8.90 -10.19
C SER A 78 1.39 -9.47 -9.05
N HIS A 79 1.15 -8.65 -8.04
CA HIS A 79 0.13 -8.78 -6.99
C HIS A 79 -0.06 -10.19 -6.42
N GLY A 80 0.84 -10.57 -5.51
CA GLY A 80 0.77 -11.86 -4.82
C GLY A 80 1.27 -13.04 -5.63
N ARG A 81 1.60 -12.87 -6.91
CA ARG A 81 2.22 -13.90 -7.77
C ARG A 81 3.41 -13.31 -8.50
N SER A 82 4.37 -12.81 -7.76
CA SER A 82 5.53 -12.13 -8.33
C SER A 82 6.82 -12.58 -7.66
N LYS A 83 7.90 -12.37 -8.39
CA LYS A 83 9.27 -12.52 -7.90
C LYS A 83 10.00 -11.22 -8.18
N SER A 84 10.76 -10.71 -7.22
CA SER A 84 11.56 -9.51 -7.44
C SER A 84 12.96 -9.65 -6.85
N VAL A 85 13.90 -8.99 -7.51
CA VAL A 85 15.27 -8.82 -7.03
C VAL A 85 15.60 -7.35 -7.00
N LEU A 86 16.05 -6.88 -5.86
CA LEU A 86 16.60 -5.55 -5.65
C LEU A 86 18.10 -5.72 -5.39
N THR A 87 18.94 -5.00 -6.14
CA THR A 87 20.39 -5.07 -5.99
C THR A 87 20.99 -3.69 -5.84
N PHE A 88 21.73 -3.42 -4.80
CA PHE A 88 22.52 -2.19 -4.66
C PHE A 88 23.70 -2.19 -5.63
N VAL A 89 23.87 -1.10 -6.36
CA VAL A 89 25.00 -0.90 -7.30
C VAL A 89 25.99 0.15 -6.83
N GLN A 90 25.58 1.01 -5.91
CA GLN A 90 26.40 2.03 -5.26
C GLN A 90 25.86 2.35 -3.85
N PRO A 91 26.70 2.83 -2.92
CA PRO A 91 28.17 2.93 -2.98
C PRO A 91 28.85 1.57 -2.79
N ALA A 92 30.20 1.55 -2.79
CA ALA A 92 31.00 0.33 -2.73
C ALA A 92 30.68 -0.54 -1.50
N GLU A 93 30.35 0.07 -0.36
CA GLU A 93 30.08 -0.60 0.93
C GLU A 93 28.81 -1.50 0.87
N VAL A 94 27.90 -1.23 -0.02
CA VAL A 94 26.65 -2.01 -0.20
C VAL A 94 26.53 -2.63 -1.59
N LYS A 95 27.48 -2.36 -2.47
CA LYS A 95 27.45 -2.90 -3.84
C LYS A 95 27.33 -4.42 -3.84
N GLY A 96 26.42 -4.94 -4.66
CA GLY A 96 26.11 -6.36 -4.78
C GLY A 96 25.24 -6.94 -3.64
N VAL A 97 24.93 -6.16 -2.59
CA VAL A 97 23.91 -6.60 -1.65
C VAL A 97 22.59 -6.69 -2.40
N ALA A 98 21.91 -7.83 -2.30
CA ALA A 98 20.68 -8.08 -3.02
C ALA A 98 19.60 -8.69 -2.12
N LEU A 99 18.33 -8.36 -2.43
CA LEU A 99 17.16 -8.92 -1.79
C LEU A 99 16.29 -9.59 -2.86
N LEU A 100 16.06 -10.89 -2.71
CA LEU A 100 15.07 -11.66 -3.46
C LEU A 100 13.80 -11.71 -2.63
N VAL A 101 12.67 -11.33 -3.23
CA VAL A 101 11.33 -11.48 -2.66
C VAL A 101 10.51 -12.35 -3.59
N ILE A 102 9.89 -13.40 -3.04
CA ILE A 102 8.94 -14.27 -3.76
C ILE A 102 7.59 -14.16 -3.07
N ASN A 103 6.62 -13.56 -3.75
CA ASN A 103 5.27 -13.38 -3.25
C ASN A 103 4.39 -14.57 -3.66
N TYR A 104 3.49 -14.97 -2.74
CA TYR A 104 2.53 -16.05 -2.94
C TYR A 104 1.13 -15.56 -2.58
N PRO A 105 0.09 -16.01 -3.31
CA PRO A 105 -1.28 -15.55 -3.07
C PRO A 105 -1.88 -16.11 -1.78
N ASP A 106 -1.42 -17.26 -1.32
CA ASP A 106 -2.01 -18.08 -0.25
C ASP A 106 -1.18 -18.13 1.03
N ARG A 107 0.03 -17.59 1.01
CA ARG A 107 0.92 -17.54 2.17
C ARG A 107 1.83 -16.32 2.18
N ALA A 108 2.55 -16.13 3.27
CA ALA A 108 3.55 -15.08 3.38
C ALA A 108 4.65 -15.24 2.34
N SER A 109 5.20 -14.11 1.86
CA SER A 109 6.33 -14.06 0.93
C SER A 109 7.57 -14.75 1.52
N ASP A 110 8.44 -15.26 0.69
CA ASP A 110 9.80 -15.61 1.07
C ASP A 110 10.74 -14.46 0.73
N GLN A 111 11.61 -14.10 1.67
CA GLN A 111 12.61 -13.07 1.46
C GLN A 111 13.99 -13.61 1.78
N TRP A 112 14.93 -13.38 0.87
CA TRP A 112 16.32 -13.81 0.99
C TRP A 112 17.26 -12.67 0.66
N MET A 113 18.18 -12.40 1.55
CA MET A 113 19.19 -11.37 1.39
C MET A 113 20.54 -12.01 1.09
N TRP A 114 21.22 -11.54 0.06
CA TRP A 114 22.59 -11.85 -0.24
C TRP A 114 23.51 -10.71 0.22
N THR A 115 24.61 -11.06 0.87
CA THR A 115 25.62 -10.09 1.32
C THR A 115 27.00 -10.51 0.80
N PRO A 116 27.56 -9.85 -0.23
CA PRO A 116 28.83 -10.22 -0.86
C PRO A 116 30.01 -10.24 0.11
N ALA A 117 30.09 -9.25 1.01
CA ALA A 117 31.20 -9.12 1.96
C ALA A 117 31.43 -10.35 2.84
N ILE A 118 30.38 -11.13 3.09
CA ILE A 118 30.46 -12.38 3.87
C ILE A 118 30.11 -13.62 3.04
N GLN A 119 29.87 -13.43 1.73
CA GLN A 119 29.49 -14.49 0.77
C GLN A 119 28.37 -15.39 1.27
N ARG A 120 27.32 -14.79 1.86
CA ARG A 120 26.26 -15.52 2.52
C ARG A 120 24.88 -15.01 2.15
N GLU A 121 23.97 -15.93 1.87
CA GLU A 121 22.54 -15.66 1.87
C GLU A 121 21.95 -15.89 3.26
N ARG A 122 20.95 -15.05 3.61
CA ARG A 122 20.16 -15.17 4.83
C ARG A 122 18.69 -15.04 4.48
N ARG A 123 17.87 -15.98 4.94
CA ARG A 123 16.42 -15.83 4.91
C ARG A 123 16.00 -14.79 5.93
N ILE A 124 15.14 -13.87 5.52
CA ILE A 124 14.56 -12.86 6.43
C ILE A 124 13.36 -13.51 7.13
N ALA A 125 13.49 -13.71 8.42
CA ALA A 125 12.41 -14.29 9.22
C ALA A 125 11.25 -13.30 9.38
N MET A 126 10.04 -13.80 9.65
CA MET A 126 8.83 -12.97 9.77
C MET A 126 8.99 -11.85 10.81
N GLN A 127 9.60 -12.14 11.96
CA GLN A 127 9.85 -11.17 13.03
C GLN A 127 10.84 -10.07 12.63
N ASP A 128 11.72 -10.33 11.63
CA ASP A 128 12.73 -9.38 11.17
C ASP A 128 12.18 -8.41 10.10
N ARG A 129 10.97 -8.64 9.57
CA ARG A 129 10.41 -7.86 8.45
C ARG A 129 10.10 -6.41 8.80
N SER A 130 9.89 -6.12 10.07
CA SER A 130 9.71 -4.75 10.55
C SER A 130 11.02 -3.96 10.63
N THR A 131 12.18 -4.63 10.51
CA THR A 131 13.48 -3.96 10.57
C THR A 131 13.76 -3.18 9.29
N ARG A 132 14.57 -2.13 9.42
CA ARG A 132 14.94 -1.24 8.31
C ARG A 132 15.87 -1.97 7.32
N PHE A 133 15.59 -1.76 6.04
CA PHE A 133 16.41 -2.28 4.96
C PHE A 133 17.64 -1.37 4.74
N PHE A 134 18.81 -1.83 5.10
CA PHE A 134 20.12 -1.15 4.87
C PHE A 134 20.15 0.34 5.20
N GLY A 135 19.56 0.72 6.34
CA GLY A 135 19.55 2.09 6.83
C GLY A 135 18.58 3.03 6.11
N THR A 136 17.83 2.54 5.11
CA THR A 136 16.71 3.29 4.50
C THR A 136 15.53 3.35 5.47
N ASP A 137 14.55 4.20 5.22
CA ASP A 137 13.32 4.23 6.02
C ASP A 137 12.27 3.22 5.56
N PHE A 138 12.57 2.45 4.52
CA PHE A 138 11.82 1.25 4.17
C PHE A 138 12.21 0.08 5.09
N SER A 139 11.24 -0.70 5.52
CA SER A 139 11.45 -2.00 6.15
C SER A 139 11.42 -3.12 5.10
N PHE A 140 11.81 -4.32 5.49
CA PHE A 140 11.66 -5.48 4.61
C PHE A 140 10.20 -5.73 4.22
N GLU A 141 9.24 -5.43 5.10
CA GLU A 141 7.81 -5.52 4.78
C GLU A 141 7.38 -4.50 3.72
N ASP A 142 7.94 -3.28 3.76
CA ASP A 142 7.61 -2.23 2.76
C ASP A 142 8.11 -2.55 1.35
N LEU A 143 9.01 -3.52 1.22
CA LEU A 143 9.54 -4.01 -0.06
C LEU A 143 8.76 -5.20 -0.61
N GLU A 144 7.76 -5.71 0.12
CA GLU A 144 6.81 -6.69 -0.39
C GLU A 144 5.80 -6.01 -1.31
N GLU A 145 5.40 -6.73 -2.35
CA GLU A 145 4.29 -6.26 -3.18
C GLU A 145 2.97 -6.39 -2.41
N ARG A 146 2.17 -5.33 -2.45
CA ARG A 146 0.88 -5.31 -1.78
C ARG A 146 -0.16 -6.03 -2.62
N ASP A 147 -0.82 -7.01 -2.02
CA ASP A 147 -1.96 -7.71 -2.60
C ASP A 147 -3.25 -7.31 -1.87
N THR A 148 -4.22 -6.78 -2.61
CA THR A 148 -5.49 -6.28 -2.05
C THR A 148 -6.29 -7.37 -1.35
N GLU A 149 -6.13 -8.64 -1.71
CA GLU A 149 -6.82 -9.75 -1.08
C GLU A 149 -6.39 -10.01 0.38
N GLN A 150 -5.25 -9.47 0.78
CA GLN A 150 -4.70 -9.63 2.13
C GLN A 150 -5.18 -8.56 3.13
N TYR A 151 -6.08 -7.66 2.71
CA TYR A 151 -6.54 -6.54 3.53
C TYR A 151 -8.06 -6.41 3.51
N ASP A 152 -8.59 -5.86 4.59
CA ASP A 152 -9.96 -5.34 4.66
C ASP A 152 -9.92 -3.82 4.47
N TYR A 153 -10.93 -3.27 3.79
CA TYR A 153 -10.99 -1.87 3.40
C TYR A 153 -12.26 -1.20 3.91
N ALA A 154 -12.14 0.06 4.31
CA ALA A 154 -13.27 0.92 4.65
C ALA A 154 -13.07 2.32 4.04
N MET A 155 -14.14 2.90 3.52
CA MET A 155 -14.12 4.28 3.07
C MET A 155 -14.06 5.21 4.29
N VAL A 156 -13.08 6.12 4.31
CA VAL A 156 -12.99 7.18 5.32
C VAL A 156 -13.66 8.45 4.80
N GLY A 157 -13.60 8.70 3.49
CA GLY A 157 -14.20 9.85 2.84
C GLY A 157 -13.39 10.33 1.64
N ASP A 158 -13.65 11.54 1.24
CA ASP A 158 -12.89 12.25 0.21
C ASP A 158 -11.88 13.20 0.86
N ASP A 159 -10.80 13.48 0.16
CA ASP A 159 -9.76 14.41 0.60
C ASP A 159 -9.10 15.09 -0.62
N THR A 160 -8.40 16.18 -0.38
CA THR A 160 -7.59 16.85 -1.41
C THR A 160 -6.17 17.00 -0.90
N ILE A 161 -5.22 16.38 -1.59
CA ILE A 161 -3.80 16.44 -1.25
C ILE A 161 -3.03 17.16 -2.36
N GLU A 162 -2.41 18.27 -2.01
CA GLU A 162 -1.63 19.10 -2.96
C GLU A 162 -2.44 19.45 -4.23
N GLY A 163 -3.74 19.77 -4.05
CA GLY A 163 -4.66 20.12 -5.14
C GLY A 163 -5.23 18.91 -5.89
N VAL A 164 -4.91 17.69 -5.51
CA VAL A 164 -5.39 16.46 -6.16
C VAL A 164 -6.53 15.85 -5.36
N ALA A 165 -7.68 15.67 -5.99
CA ALA A 165 -8.85 15.00 -5.39
C ALA A 165 -8.54 13.49 -5.23
N CYS A 166 -8.74 12.99 -4.02
CA CYS A 166 -8.48 11.59 -3.66
C CYS A 166 -9.65 10.97 -2.91
N TRP A 167 -9.83 9.67 -3.10
CA TRP A 167 -10.52 8.84 -2.10
C TRP A 167 -9.57 8.56 -0.95
N LYS A 168 -10.07 8.65 0.26
CA LYS A 168 -9.35 8.30 1.48
C LYS A 168 -9.87 6.97 2.00
N VAL A 169 -9.04 5.94 1.97
CA VAL A 169 -9.39 4.56 2.28
C VAL A 169 -8.58 4.06 3.46
N GLU A 170 -9.24 3.53 4.49
CA GLU A 170 -8.59 2.76 5.53
C GLU A 170 -8.35 1.33 5.03
N SER A 171 -7.17 0.79 5.35
CA SER A 171 -6.78 -0.57 5.01
C SER A 171 -6.23 -1.26 6.25
N LYS A 172 -6.80 -2.41 6.62
CA LYS A 172 -6.37 -3.24 7.76
C LYS A 172 -5.87 -4.59 7.27
N PRO A 173 -4.68 -5.06 7.70
CA PRO A 173 -4.25 -6.42 7.41
C PRO A 173 -5.26 -7.44 7.95
N ARG A 174 -5.63 -8.43 7.14
CA ARG A 174 -6.42 -9.56 7.59
C ARG A 174 -5.63 -10.41 8.59
N LYS A 175 -6.31 -11.21 9.40
CA LYS A 175 -5.67 -12.07 10.42
C LYS A 175 -4.62 -13.03 9.85
N THR A 176 -4.74 -13.38 8.58
CA THR A 176 -3.80 -14.25 7.85
C THR A 176 -2.53 -13.53 7.40
N LYS A 177 -2.55 -12.19 7.38
CA LYS A 177 -1.42 -11.34 7.01
C LYS A 177 -0.66 -10.91 8.27
N SER A 178 0.57 -11.39 8.41
CA SER A 178 1.50 -10.82 9.41
C SER A 178 1.99 -9.46 8.92
N SER A 179 1.78 -8.43 9.73
CA SER A 179 2.20 -7.06 9.43
C SER A 179 2.65 -6.34 10.70
N GLN A 180 3.65 -5.47 10.59
CA GLN A 180 4.02 -4.55 11.66
C GLN A 180 2.97 -3.43 11.83
N TYR A 181 2.19 -3.16 10.80
CA TYR A 181 1.20 -2.10 10.77
C TYR A 181 -0.16 -2.61 11.23
N THR A 182 -0.79 -1.87 12.14
CA THR A 182 -2.16 -2.17 12.60
C THR A 182 -3.21 -1.73 11.60
N SER A 183 -2.92 -0.65 10.87
CA SER A 183 -3.74 -0.15 9.76
C SER A 183 -2.91 0.79 8.88
N SER A 184 -3.47 1.16 7.74
CA SER A 184 -2.95 2.21 6.87
C SER A 184 -4.09 3.07 6.36
N ILE A 185 -3.83 4.35 6.13
CA ILE A 185 -4.70 5.22 5.34
C ILE A 185 -4.06 5.41 3.98
N VAL A 186 -4.81 5.14 2.93
CA VAL A 186 -4.37 5.24 1.54
C VAL A 186 -5.17 6.34 0.85
N TRP A 187 -4.50 7.30 0.24
CA TRP A 187 -5.11 8.29 -0.64
C TRP A 187 -4.92 7.85 -2.08
N VAL A 188 -6.03 7.49 -2.71
CA VAL A 188 -6.09 7.03 -4.11
C VAL A 188 -6.63 8.17 -4.96
N ARG A 189 -5.89 8.59 -5.97
CA ARG A 189 -6.27 9.68 -6.88
C ARG A 189 -7.54 9.31 -7.65
N LYS A 190 -8.47 10.28 -7.76
CA LYS A 190 -9.74 10.07 -8.47
C LYS A 190 -9.59 10.10 -9.99
N ASP A 191 -8.57 10.79 -10.50
CA ASP A 191 -8.35 10.95 -11.94
C ASP A 191 -7.72 9.72 -12.61
N ASN A 192 -6.85 8.97 -11.88
CA ASN A 192 -6.08 7.90 -12.51
C ASN A 192 -5.83 6.67 -11.62
N TYR A 193 -6.35 6.65 -10.37
CA TYR A 193 -6.21 5.59 -9.38
C TYR A 193 -4.77 5.35 -8.85
N ALA A 194 -3.79 6.16 -9.23
CA ALA A 194 -2.48 6.09 -8.60
C ALA A 194 -2.55 6.49 -7.11
N PHE A 195 -1.65 5.95 -6.31
CA PHE A 195 -1.55 6.38 -4.92
C PHE A 195 -0.90 7.76 -4.85
N GLN A 196 -1.46 8.64 -4.03
CA GLN A 196 -0.90 9.96 -3.72
C GLN A 196 -0.12 9.93 -2.41
N ARG A 197 -0.64 9.18 -1.41
CA ARG A 197 -0.05 9.04 -0.08
C ARG A 197 -0.50 7.75 0.57
N VAL A 198 0.37 7.18 1.41
CA VAL A 198 0.03 6.11 2.37
C VAL A 198 0.57 6.50 3.73
N GLU A 199 -0.25 6.44 4.76
CA GLU A 199 0.17 6.59 6.15
C GLU A 199 -0.03 5.27 6.88
N ASN A 200 1.06 4.72 7.42
CA ASN A 200 1.08 3.45 8.11
C ASN A 200 1.07 3.66 9.63
N PHE A 201 0.16 2.98 10.32
CA PHE A 201 -0.06 3.13 11.75
C PHE A 201 0.46 1.92 12.52
N VAL A 202 1.06 2.19 13.68
CA VAL A 202 1.43 1.18 14.66
C VAL A 202 0.81 1.61 16.01
N GLN A 203 -0.08 0.78 16.54
CA GLN A 203 -0.77 1.07 17.81
C GLN A 203 -1.45 2.45 17.83
N GLY A 204 -2.11 2.81 16.73
CA GLY A 204 -2.86 4.07 16.59
C GLY A 204 -2.04 5.33 16.31
N ALA A 205 -0.71 5.25 16.28
CA ALA A 205 0.16 6.36 15.91
C ALA A 205 0.72 6.17 14.49
N ILE A 206 0.85 7.27 13.72
CA ILE A 206 1.50 7.24 12.42
C ILE A 206 2.98 6.93 12.63
N ALA A 207 3.43 5.78 12.12
CA ALA A 207 4.83 5.38 12.19
C ALA A 207 5.60 5.82 10.94
N ARG A 208 5.00 5.62 9.76
CA ARG A 208 5.61 5.94 8.46
C ARG A 208 4.62 6.59 7.52
N ARG A 209 5.13 7.47 6.66
CA ARG A 209 4.38 8.10 5.58
C ARG A 209 5.11 7.89 4.27
N LEU A 210 4.44 7.29 3.30
CA LEU A 210 4.91 7.16 1.94
C LEU A 210 4.16 8.15 1.05
N LYS A 211 4.88 9.07 0.43
CA LYS A 211 4.35 10.06 -0.52
C LYS A 211 4.79 9.70 -1.92
N TYR A 212 3.88 9.81 -2.87
CA TYR A 212 4.14 9.64 -4.29
C TYR A 212 4.06 10.99 -4.97
N SER A 213 5.04 11.31 -5.81
CA SER A 213 5.07 12.55 -6.57
C SER A 213 5.61 12.32 -7.98
N ARG A 214 5.49 13.34 -8.84
CA ARG A 214 5.80 13.21 -10.26
C ARG A 214 5.08 12.00 -10.87
N ILE A 215 3.74 11.98 -10.73
CA ILE A 215 2.90 10.92 -11.27
C ILE A 215 2.88 11.05 -12.79
N GLU A 216 3.36 10.04 -13.49
CA GLU A 216 3.49 9.98 -14.95
C GLU A 216 2.85 8.71 -15.48
N ASN A 217 2.34 8.75 -16.72
CA ASN A 217 1.92 7.56 -17.44
C ASN A 217 3.12 6.93 -18.14
N VAL A 218 3.53 5.75 -17.69
CA VAL A 218 4.63 4.98 -18.27
C VAL A 218 4.04 3.72 -18.87
N GLN A 219 4.04 3.62 -20.20
CA GLN A 219 3.51 2.46 -20.94
C GLN A 219 2.07 2.06 -20.52
N GLY A 220 1.21 3.06 -20.25
CA GLY A 220 -0.18 2.86 -19.81
C GLY A 220 -0.38 2.76 -18.31
N ILE A 221 0.69 2.70 -17.52
CA ILE A 221 0.64 2.57 -16.04
C ILE A 221 0.99 3.91 -15.39
N TRP A 222 0.05 4.47 -14.59
CA TRP A 222 0.29 5.68 -13.82
C TRP A 222 1.19 5.40 -12.64
N THR A 223 2.39 5.98 -12.64
CA THR A 223 3.46 5.66 -11.70
C THR A 223 4.07 6.92 -11.09
N GLY A 224 4.28 6.90 -9.78
CA GLY A 224 5.09 7.93 -9.09
C GLY A 224 6.57 7.75 -9.42
N ARG A 225 7.18 8.76 -10.03
CA ARG A 225 8.63 8.77 -10.31
C ARG A 225 9.47 9.05 -9.07
N VAL A 226 8.88 9.67 -8.07
CA VAL A 226 9.54 9.98 -6.79
C VAL A 226 8.68 9.46 -5.65
N LEU A 227 9.27 8.63 -4.82
CA LEU A 227 8.69 8.07 -3.60
C LEU A 227 9.48 8.61 -2.40
N GLU A 228 8.79 9.24 -1.45
CA GLU A 228 9.39 9.65 -0.18
C GLU A 228 8.78 8.82 0.96
N MET A 229 9.59 7.99 1.58
CA MET A 229 9.25 7.29 2.81
C MET A 229 9.82 8.05 4.01
N ALA A 230 8.96 8.62 4.83
CA ALA A 230 9.34 9.26 6.08
C ALA A 230 9.07 8.34 7.28
N ASP A 231 10.06 8.13 8.12
CA ASP A 231 9.92 7.52 9.46
C ASP A 231 9.70 8.65 10.48
N LEU A 232 8.45 8.84 10.90
CA LEU A 232 8.07 9.96 11.76
C LEU A 232 8.59 9.82 13.20
N ARG A 233 8.87 8.60 13.64
CA ARG A 233 9.45 8.33 14.97
C ARG A 233 10.92 8.67 15.03
N ARG A 234 11.62 8.55 13.90
CA ARG A 234 13.07 8.79 13.80
C ARG A 234 13.41 10.17 13.25
N ASN A 235 12.41 10.89 12.75
CA ASN A 235 12.58 12.15 12.02
C ASN A 235 13.60 12.01 10.87
N SER A 236 13.49 10.91 10.12
CA SER A 236 14.32 10.62 8.94
C SER A 236 13.44 10.31 7.74
N ARG A 237 14.00 10.44 6.54
CA ARG A 237 13.28 10.07 5.32
C ARG A 237 14.22 9.52 4.27
N THR A 238 13.68 8.67 3.42
CA THR A 238 14.35 8.14 2.23
C THR A 238 13.56 8.55 1.00
N VAL A 239 14.22 9.23 0.08
CA VAL A 239 13.67 9.63 -1.21
C VAL A 239 14.21 8.67 -2.27
N LEU A 240 13.31 7.97 -2.96
CA LEU A 240 13.63 7.13 -4.11
C LEU A 240 13.18 7.84 -5.39
N THR A 241 14.11 8.07 -6.30
CA THR A 241 13.83 8.61 -7.63
C THR A 241 14.07 7.53 -8.67
N PHE A 242 13.05 7.20 -9.46
CA PHE A 242 13.17 6.30 -10.62
C PHE A 242 13.75 7.08 -11.79
N GLU A 243 15.01 6.83 -12.09
CA GLU A 243 15.73 7.45 -13.22
C GLU A 243 15.34 6.72 -14.52
N LYS A 244 15.40 5.39 -14.51
CA LYS A 244 14.90 4.52 -15.58
C LYS A 244 13.74 3.70 -15.03
N LEU A 245 12.67 3.56 -15.79
CA LEU A 245 11.51 2.74 -15.44
C LEU A 245 10.88 2.19 -16.69
N GLU A 246 10.76 0.88 -16.78
CA GLU A 246 10.19 0.15 -17.89
C GLU A 246 9.27 -0.97 -17.36
N TYR A 247 8.13 -1.14 -18.01
CA TYR A 247 7.20 -2.24 -17.75
C TYR A 247 7.19 -3.23 -18.91
N ASN A 248 6.76 -4.44 -18.63
CA ASN A 248 6.56 -5.51 -19.62
C ASN A 248 7.83 -5.85 -20.42
N VAL A 249 9.00 -5.69 -19.79
CA VAL A 249 10.28 -6.10 -20.38
C VAL A 249 10.45 -7.62 -20.26
N PRO A 250 11.03 -8.30 -21.27
CA PRO A 250 11.27 -9.73 -21.19
C PRO A 250 12.21 -10.08 -20.02
N MET A 251 11.76 -10.99 -19.16
CA MET A 251 12.55 -11.49 -18.02
C MET A 251 12.51 -13.02 -17.98
N LYS A 252 13.57 -13.62 -17.43
CA LYS A 252 13.66 -15.08 -17.25
C LYS A 252 13.48 -15.45 -15.79
N ASP A 253 12.73 -16.51 -15.52
CA ASP A 253 12.49 -17.00 -14.16
C ASP A 253 13.78 -17.33 -13.40
N GLU A 254 14.80 -17.79 -14.15
CA GLU A 254 16.12 -18.10 -13.63
C GLU A 254 16.84 -16.92 -12.96
N ASN A 255 16.45 -15.67 -13.29
CA ASN A 255 17.02 -14.46 -12.69
C ASN A 255 16.52 -14.25 -11.24
N PHE A 256 15.42 -14.90 -10.87
CA PHE A 256 14.78 -14.74 -9.56
C PHE A 256 15.01 -15.95 -8.65
N THR A 257 16.27 -16.40 -8.56
CA THR A 257 16.68 -17.55 -7.75
C THR A 257 17.83 -17.18 -6.82
N LEU A 258 18.01 -17.96 -5.75
CA LEU A 258 19.17 -17.81 -4.85
C LEU A 258 20.50 -17.95 -5.60
N GLN A 259 20.54 -18.82 -6.62
CA GLN A 259 21.72 -18.99 -7.44
C GLN A 259 22.03 -17.73 -8.27
N ALA A 260 20.99 -17.05 -8.79
CA ALA A 260 21.15 -15.79 -9.54
C ALA A 260 21.70 -14.67 -8.64
N LEU A 261 21.25 -14.58 -7.38
CA LEU A 261 21.77 -13.59 -6.42
C LEU A 261 23.29 -13.68 -6.24
N ARG A 262 23.87 -14.88 -6.34
CA ARG A 262 25.32 -15.10 -6.19
C ARG A 262 26.11 -14.78 -7.45
N ARG A 263 25.48 -14.82 -8.64
CA ARG A 263 26.15 -14.64 -9.95
C ARG A 263 26.20 -13.18 -10.40
N ASN A 264 25.21 -12.37 -10.02
CA ASN A 264 25.03 -10.99 -10.48
C ASN A 264 25.86 -9.98 -9.65
N GLN A 265 27.17 -10.25 -9.50
CA GLN A 265 28.12 -9.44 -8.71
C GLN A 265 29.09 -8.65 -9.61
#